data_aaa83d3522f468832314928a06f45487
#
_entry.id   aaa83d3522f468832314928a06f45487
#
_cell.length_a   1.000
_cell.length_b   1.000
_cell.length_c   1.000
_cell.angle_alpha   90.00
_cell.angle_beta   90.00
_cell.angle_gamma   90.00
#
_symmetry.space_group_name_H-M   'P 1'
#
loop_
_entity.id
_entity.type
_entity.pdbx_description
1 polymer ?
#
loop_
_entity_poly.entity_id
_entity_poly.type
_entity_poly.pdbx_seq_one_letter_code
_entity_poly.pdbx_strand_id
1 'polypeptide(L)'
;MEILKSAVILVIGFVLLIKGADYFVEGSSSVAKKFKVPSLIIGMTIVAMGTSLPELAVSVTASMTGNNTLAVSNVAGSNIFNLMVVCGACALFAPLAIEKNTLMKEFPFSILCAGLLVVMGYLGMSLGRVDGVILLVIFAVYLFWMIQSAKKARTAGDKLEAEEEALAEEEIKILPMWKCIVFIIGGMIAIKFGGDFVVDGASAIAAGFGLSQTLIGLTIVALGTSLPELVTSIVAAKKDEVDMALGNVIGSNIFNILLILGVAAAISPVTFLMENIIDIIILIIMSAVVWGFAWTSKKVNRKEGIIMLLMYAVYMVYICIR
;
A
#
# COMPACT_ATOMS: atom_id res chain seq x y z
N MET A 1 27.09 -5.24 -23.51
CA MET A 1 25.85 -4.94 -24.27
C MET A 1 24.60 -5.22 -23.42
N GLU A 2 24.59 -6.30 -22.65
CA GLU A 2 23.46 -6.66 -21.77
C GLU A 2 23.18 -5.65 -20.66
N ILE A 3 24.21 -5.19 -19.93
CA ILE A 3 24.08 -4.20 -18.85
C ILE A 3 23.49 -2.87 -19.39
N LEU A 4 23.91 -2.44 -20.58
CA LEU A 4 23.37 -1.22 -21.21
C LEU A 4 21.87 -1.38 -21.54
N LYS A 5 21.47 -2.54 -22.07
CA LYS A 5 20.06 -2.87 -22.33
C LYS A 5 19.26 -2.86 -21.03
N SER A 6 19.77 -3.47 -19.98
CA SER A 6 19.11 -3.51 -18.66
C SER A 6 19.00 -2.11 -18.03
N ALA A 7 20.02 -1.26 -18.21
CA ALA A 7 19.96 0.14 -17.78
C ALA A 7 18.88 0.94 -18.53
N VAL A 8 18.71 0.71 -19.84
CA VAL A 8 17.63 1.34 -20.61
C VAL A 8 16.26 0.87 -20.13
N ILE A 9 16.08 -0.44 -19.89
CA ILE A 9 14.84 -1.02 -19.34
C ILE A 9 14.54 -0.41 -17.98
N LEU A 10 15.52 -0.29 -17.10
CA LEU A 10 15.42 0.33 -15.77
C LEU A 10 14.94 1.79 -15.87
N VAL A 11 15.52 2.58 -16.76
CA VAL A 11 15.13 3.99 -16.96
C VAL A 11 13.70 4.09 -17.50
N ILE A 12 13.34 3.26 -18.48
CA ILE A 12 11.95 3.19 -19.00
C ILE A 12 11.00 2.81 -17.89
N GLY A 13 11.36 1.83 -17.05
CA GLY A 13 10.59 1.42 -15.88
C GLY A 13 10.32 2.57 -14.92
N PHE A 14 11.33 3.34 -14.55
CA PHE A 14 11.14 4.53 -13.69
C PHE A 14 10.26 5.61 -14.34
N VAL A 15 10.42 5.86 -15.64
CA VAL A 15 9.56 6.83 -16.35
C VAL A 15 8.09 6.38 -16.33
N LEU A 16 7.83 5.08 -16.61
CA LEU A 16 6.48 4.52 -16.55
C LEU A 16 5.89 4.57 -15.14
N LEU A 17 6.68 4.20 -14.11
CA LEU A 17 6.26 4.28 -12.71
C LEU A 17 5.85 5.70 -12.32
N ILE A 18 6.74 6.69 -12.55
CA ILE A 18 6.52 8.07 -12.12
C ILE A 18 5.36 8.69 -12.90
N LYS A 19 5.31 8.54 -14.23
CA LYS A 19 4.23 9.09 -15.05
C LYS A 19 2.92 8.35 -14.85
N GLY A 20 2.98 7.03 -14.66
CA GLY A 20 1.81 6.22 -14.31
C GLY A 20 1.20 6.67 -12.99
N ALA A 21 2.02 6.86 -11.95
CA ALA A 21 1.59 7.36 -10.66
C ALA A 21 1.01 8.79 -10.76
N ASP A 22 1.63 9.65 -11.58
CA ASP A 22 1.17 11.02 -11.79
C ASP A 22 -0.26 11.06 -12.35
N TYR A 23 -0.54 10.28 -13.41
CA TYR A 23 -1.90 10.14 -13.98
C TYR A 23 -2.86 9.43 -13.04
N PHE A 24 -2.40 8.38 -12.36
CA PHE A 24 -3.23 7.61 -11.45
C PHE A 24 -3.73 8.45 -10.27
N VAL A 25 -2.84 9.24 -9.65
CA VAL A 25 -3.18 10.16 -8.57
C VAL A 25 -4.10 11.26 -9.07
N GLU A 26 -3.82 11.86 -10.23
CA GLU A 26 -4.65 12.93 -10.81
C GLU A 26 -6.07 12.45 -11.14
N GLY A 27 -6.20 11.27 -11.75
CA GLY A 27 -7.49 10.64 -12.01
C GLY A 27 -8.25 10.32 -10.73
N SER A 28 -7.58 9.76 -9.73
CA SER A 28 -8.15 9.39 -8.42
C SER A 28 -8.58 10.61 -7.62
N SER A 29 -7.76 11.67 -7.56
CA SER A 29 -8.09 12.94 -6.91
C SER A 29 -9.28 13.63 -7.60
N SER A 30 -9.32 13.62 -8.94
CA SER A 30 -10.48 14.15 -9.67
C SER A 30 -11.77 13.38 -9.38
N VAL A 31 -11.70 12.06 -9.18
CA VAL A 31 -12.85 11.24 -8.74
C VAL A 31 -13.26 11.65 -7.33
N ALA A 32 -12.32 11.79 -6.39
CA ALA A 32 -12.59 12.22 -5.02
C ALA A 32 -13.37 13.54 -5.01
N LYS A 33 -12.85 14.56 -5.70
CA LYS A 33 -13.47 15.90 -5.82
C LYS A 33 -14.84 15.84 -6.48
N LYS A 34 -14.97 15.11 -7.60
CA LYS A 34 -16.23 15.00 -8.35
C LYS A 34 -17.36 14.34 -7.55
N PHE A 35 -17.03 13.33 -6.76
CA PHE A 35 -18.02 12.65 -5.91
C PHE A 35 -18.10 13.22 -4.50
N LYS A 36 -17.35 14.28 -4.18
CA LYS A 36 -17.30 14.91 -2.85
C LYS A 36 -16.97 13.88 -1.76
N VAL A 37 -16.01 13.00 -2.05
CA VAL A 37 -15.53 11.93 -1.17
C VAL A 37 -14.15 12.32 -0.67
N PRO A 38 -13.83 12.18 0.63
CA PRO A 38 -12.48 12.44 1.13
C PRO A 38 -11.42 11.66 0.36
N SER A 39 -10.31 12.33 0.02
CA SER A 39 -9.16 11.73 -0.70
C SER A 39 -8.60 10.51 0.05
N LEU A 40 -8.67 10.48 1.38
CA LEU A 40 -8.34 9.33 2.21
C LEU A 40 -9.11 8.06 1.79
N ILE A 41 -10.43 8.15 1.61
CA ILE A 41 -11.27 6.98 1.23
C ILE A 41 -10.88 6.47 -0.16
N ILE A 42 -10.59 7.36 -1.10
CA ILE A 42 -10.13 6.98 -2.44
C ILE A 42 -8.74 6.34 -2.34
N GLY A 43 -7.86 6.88 -1.49
CA GLY A 43 -6.56 6.28 -1.17
C GLY A 43 -6.69 4.87 -0.62
N MET A 44 -7.56 4.67 0.37
CA MET A 44 -7.80 3.37 1.02
C MET A 44 -8.55 2.36 0.14
N THR A 45 -9.09 2.76 -0.98
CA THR A 45 -9.88 1.89 -1.87
C THR A 45 -9.25 1.80 -3.26
N ILE A 46 -9.52 2.75 -4.13
CA ILE A 46 -9.09 2.69 -5.53
C ILE A 46 -7.57 2.64 -5.64
N VAL A 47 -6.86 3.50 -4.87
CA VAL A 47 -5.41 3.60 -4.98
C VAL A 47 -4.75 2.36 -4.36
N ALA A 48 -5.12 2.00 -3.13
CA ALA A 48 -4.59 0.81 -2.46
C ALA A 48 -4.85 -0.48 -3.26
N MET A 49 -6.08 -0.67 -3.77
CA MET A 49 -6.39 -1.83 -4.61
C MET A 49 -5.55 -1.87 -5.89
N GLY A 50 -5.36 -0.71 -6.54
CA GLY A 50 -4.61 -0.61 -7.79
C GLY A 50 -3.13 -0.89 -7.63
N THR A 51 -2.51 -0.39 -6.57
CA THR A 51 -1.08 -0.57 -6.32
C THR A 51 -0.75 -1.96 -5.78
N SER A 52 -1.65 -2.58 -4.99
CA SER A 52 -1.43 -3.93 -4.41
C SER A 52 -1.80 -5.10 -5.36
N LEU A 53 -2.08 -4.84 -6.64
CA LEU A 53 -2.28 -5.91 -7.63
C LEU A 53 -1.07 -6.83 -7.82
N PRO A 54 0.19 -6.33 -7.82
CA PRO A 54 1.36 -7.20 -7.88
C PRO A 54 1.45 -8.16 -6.70
N GLU A 55 1.23 -7.67 -5.48
CA GLU A 55 1.21 -8.50 -4.27
C GLU A 55 0.13 -9.59 -4.34
N LEU A 56 -1.05 -9.24 -4.84
CA LEU A 56 -2.14 -10.20 -5.07
C LEU A 56 -1.69 -11.28 -6.07
N ALA A 57 -1.11 -10.89 -7.19
CA ALA A 57 -0.64 -11.82 -8.22
C ALA A 57 0.44 -12.78 -7.68
N VAL A 58 1.42 -12.27 -6.95
CA VAL A 58 2.49 -13.08 -6.33
C VAL A 58 1.90 -14.07 -5.32
N SER A 59 1.04 -13.60 -4.41
CA SER A 59 0.48 -14.45 -3.35
C SER A 59 -0.49 -15.52 -3.88
N VAL A 60 -1.30 -15.17 -4.88
CA VAL A 60 -2.19 -16.13 -5.56
C VAL A 60 -1.39 -17.17 -6.31
N THR A 61 -0.37 -16.75 -7.07
CA THR A 61 0.51 -17.69 -7.81
C THR A 61 1.23 -18.61 -6.84
N ALA A 62 1.76 -18.09 -5.72
CA ALA A 62 2.39 -18.89 -4.67
C ALA A 62 1.45 -19.96 -4.13
N SER A 63 0.18 -19.61 -3.87
CA SER A 63 -0.84 -20.54 -3.37
C SER A 63 -1.24 -21.58 -4.41
N MET A 64 -1.31 -21.23 -5.69
CA MET A 64 -1.61 -22.16 -6.79
C MET A 64 -0.47 -23.14 -7.06
N THR A 65 0.79 -22.73 -6.81
CA THR A 65 1.99 -23.56 -7.04
C THR A 65 2.43 -24.33 -5.79
N GLY A 66 1.70 -24.22 -4.68
CA GLY A 66 2.02 -24.93 -3.43
C GLY A 66 3.14 -24.28 -2.60
N ASN A 67 3.65 -23.09 -2.99
CA ASN A 67 4.63 -22.33 -2.22
C ASN A 67 3.94 -21.37 -1.25
N ASN A 68 3.07 -21.90 -0.42
CA ASN A 68 2.10 -21.14 0.36
C ASN A 68 2.73 -20.22 1.42
N THR A 69 3.92 -20.58 1.95
CA THR A 69 4.64 -19.75 2.94
C THR A 69 5.05 -18.39 2.35
N LEU A 70 5.30 -18.34 1.04
CA LEU A 70 5.66 -17.09 0.36
C LEU A 70 4.55 -16.05 0.45
N ALA A 71 3.26 -16.47 0.44
CA ALA A 71 2.13 -15.54 0.51
C ALA A 71 2.12 -14.74 1.84
N VAL A 72 2.38 -15.40 2.98
CA VAL A 72 2.45 -14.72 4.29
C VAL A 72 3.66 -13.79 4.35
N SER A 73 4.83 -14.28 3.91
CA SER A 73 6.06 -13.48 3.93
C SER A 73 5.94 -12.24 3.03
N ASN A 74 5.32 -12.38 1.85
CA ASN A 74 5.05 -11.27 0.95
C ASN A 74 4.15 -10.23 1.63
N VAL A 75 3.03 -10.64 2.21
CA VAL A 75 2.07 -9.73 2.86
C VAL A 75 2.69 -9.06 4.10
N ALA A 76 3.37 -9.80 4.97
CA ALA A 76 4.02 -9.22 6.14
C ALA A 76 5.11 -8.21 5.75
N GLY A 77 5.96 -8.58 4.79
CA GLY A 77 7.04 -7.73 4.27
C GLY A 77 6.51 -6.44 3.62
N SER A 78 5.52 -6.56 2.72
CA SER A 78 4.88 -5.41 2.07
C SER A 78 4.21 -4.48 3.08
N ASN A 79 3.55 -5.02 4.11
CA ASN A 79 2.90 -4.20 5.14
C ASN A 79 3.92 -3.43 5.99
N ILE A 80 5.04 -4.05 6.37
CA ILE A 80 6.12 -3.36 7.09
C ILE A 80 6.76 -2.30 6.18
N PHE A 81 7.00 -2.61 4.90
CA PHE A 81 7.54 -1.67 3.92
C PHE A 81 6.61 -0.47 3.73
N ASN A 82 5.33 -0.70 3.51
CA ASN A 82 4.33 0.35 3.34
C ASN A 82 4.29 1.28 4.56
N LEU A 83 4.26 0.71 5.74
CA LEU A 83 4.19 1.50 6.96
C LEU A 83 5.49 2.27 7.23
N MET A 84 6.66 1.63 7.12
CA MET A 84 7.93 2.22 7.50
C MET A 84 8.59 3.02 6.38
N VAL A 85 8.60 2.47 5.15
CA VAL A 85 9.31 3.10 4.04
C VAL A 85 8.41 4.04 3.28
N VAL A 86 7.21 3.60 2.89
CA VAL A 86 6.31 4.46 2.08
C VAL A 86 5.85 5.66 2.91
N CYS A 87 5.28 5.44 4.10
CA CYS A 87 4.84 6.51 4.98
C CYS A 87 6.01 7.37 5.45
N GLY A 88 7.14 6.75 5.84
CA GLY A 88 8.37 7.46 6.23
C GLY A 88 8.92 8.33 5.12
N ALA A 89 9.01 7.83 3.89
CA ALA A 89 9.46 8.61 2.73
C ALA A 89 8.50 9.77 2.42
N CYS A 90 7.19 9.54 2.43
CA CYS A 90 6.20 10.61 2.23
C CYS A 90 6.36 11.73 3.26
N ALA A 91 6.61 11.39 4.53
CA ALA A 91 6.83 12.36 5.60
C ALA A 91 8.09 13.24 5.41
N LEU A 92 9.07 12.79 4.59
CA LEU A 92 10.23 13.60 4.21
C LEU A 92 9.86 14.70 3.21
N PHE A 93 8.92 14.43 2.31
CA PHE A 93 8.48 15.40 1.29
C PHE A 93 7.44 16.37 1.84
N ALA A 94 6.44 15.85 2.56
CA ALA A 94 5.39 16.65 3.19
C ALA A 94 5.04 16.06 4.57
N PRO A 95 4.85 16.89 5.62
CA PRO A 95 4.32 16.39 6.88
C PRO A 95 2.96 15.75 6.65
N LEU A 96 2.81 14.48 7.07
CA LEU A 96 1.56 13.75 6.90
C LEU A 96 0.59 14.15 8.01
N ALA A 97 -0.28 15.10 7.73
CA ALA A 97 -1.39 15.44 8.63
C ALA A 97 -2.33 14.22 8.75
N ILE A 98 -2.79 13.93 9.97
CA ILE A 98 -3.62 12.77 10.23
C ILE A 98 -4.94 13.22 10.83
N GLU A 99 -6.02 12.97 10.10
CA GLU A 99 -7.36 13.27 10.56
C GLU A 99 -7.74 12.43 11.80
N LYS A 100 -8.63 12.98 12.63
CA LYS A 100 -9.12 12.31 13.83
C LYS A 100 -9.76 10.95 13.52
N ASN A 101 -10.48 10.82 12.40
CA ASN A 101 -11.09 9.56 12.00
C ASN A 101 -10.04 8.50 11.67
N THR A 102 -8.99 8.87 10.92
CA THR A 102 -7.86 7.99 10.60
C THR A 102 -7.18 7.51 11.87
N LEU A 103 -6.90 8.44 12.78
CA LEU A 103 -6.25 8.14 14.06
C LEU A 103 -7.09 7.20 14.96
N MET A 104 -8.41 7.37 14.98
CA MET A 104 -9.30 6.66 15.91
C MET A 104 -9.92 5.39 15.33
N LYS A 105 -9.92 5.21 14.01
CA LYS A 105 -10.62 4.10 13.34
C LYS A 105 -9.69 3.31 12.44
N GLU A 106 -9.04 3.97 11.47
CA GLU A 106 -8.32 3.29 10.39
C GLU A 106 -7.03 2.64 10.89
N PHE A 107 -6.20 3.38 11.64
CA PHE A 107 -5.00 2.82 12.27
C PHE A 107 -5.32 1.67 13.23
N PRO A 108 -6.24 1.83 14.22
CA PRO A 108 -6.62 0.72 15.10
C PRO A 108 -7.17 -0.48 14.35
N PHE A 109 -7.96 -0.26 13.28
CA PHE A 109 -8.50 -1.36 12.48
C PHE A 109 -7.39 -2.13 11.75
N SER A 110 -6.40 -1.42 11.18
CA SER A 110 -5.23 -2.07 10.55
C SER A 110 -4.43 -2.90 11.57
N ILE A 111 -4.22 -2.39 12.78
CA ILE A 111 -3.55 -3.11 13.87
C ILE A 111 -4.38 -4.33 14.29
N LEU A 112 -5.71 -4.19 14.38
CA LEU A 112 -6.60 -5.32 14.70
C LEU A 112 -6.55 -6.41 13.63
N CYS A 113 -6.47 -6.05 12.34
CA CYS A 113 -6.31 -7.02 11.25
C CYS A 113 -4.99 -7.81 11.40
N ALA A 114 -3.89 -7.13 11.73
CA ALA A 114 -2.61 -7.79 12.00
C ALA A 114 -2.68 -8.69 13.25
N GLY A 115 -3.34 -8.22 14.31
CA GLY A 115 -3.58 -9.01 15.53
C GLY A 115 -4.43 -10.26 15.26
N LEU A 116 -5.49 -10.12 14.47
CA LEU A 116 -6.32 -11.24 14.03
C LEU A 116 -5.47 -12.28 13.27
N LEU A 117 -4.60 -11.81 12.37
CA LEU A 117 -3.72 -12.68 11.60
C LEU A 117 -2.74 -13.45 12.49
N VAL A 118 -2.18 -12.81 13.56
CA VAL A 118 -1.35 -13.51 14.56
C VAL A 118 -2.15 -14.60 15.25
N VAL A 119 -3.36 -14.30 15.72
CA VAL A 119 -4.20 -15.28 16.43
C VAL A 119 -4.54 -16.45 15.52
N MET A 120 -5.02 -16.20 14.30
CA MET A 120 -5.39 -17.25 13.34
C MET A 120 -4.17 -18.08 12.92
N GLY A 121 -3.04 -17.42 12.62
CA GLY A 121 -1.81 -18.09 12.21
C GLY A 121 -1.17 -18.92 13.32
N TYR A 122 -1.21 -18.45 14.57
CA TYR A 122 -0.59 -19.13 15.71
C TYR A 122 -1.38 -20.37 16.15
N LEU A 123 -2.72 -20.34 16.10
CA LEU A 123 -3.57 -21.42 16.61
C LEU A 123 -3.38 -22.77 15.87
N GLY A 124 -2.93 -22.76 14.64
CA GLY A 124 -2.73 -23.99 13.85
C GLY A 124 -1.47 -23.97 12.98
N MET A 125 -0.62 -22.97 13.12
CA MET A 125 0.54 -22.71 12.25
C MET A 125 0.16 -22.75 10.76
N SER A 126 -1.10 -22.44 10.46
CA SER A 126 -1.64 -22.38 9.10
C SER A 126 -2.94 -21.59 9.06
N LEU A 127 -3.19 -20.90 7.94
CA LEU A 127 -4.51 -20.39 7.59
C LEU A 127 -5.20 -21.40 6.68
N GLY A 128 -6.28 -22.01 7.18
CA GLY A 128 -7.11 -22.90 6.39
C GLY A 128 -8.03 -22.15 5.43
N ARG A 129 -8.75 -22.90 4.58
CA ARG A 129 -9.74 -22.31 3.65
C ARG A 129 -10.86 -21.56 4.38
N VAL A 130 -11.27 -22.04 5.55
CA VAL A 130 -12.29 -21.37 6.37
C VAL A 130 -11.77 -20.03 6.86
N ASP A 131 -10.51 -19.97 7.33
CA ASP A 131 -9.87 -18.73 7.76
C ASP A 131 -9.79 -17.73 6.59
N GLY A 132 -9.44 -18.21 5.38
CA GLY A 132 -9.45 -17.40 4.17
C GLY A 132 -10.83 -16.80 3.89
N VAL A 133 -11.89 -17.60 3.99
CA VAL A 133 -13.27 -17.11 3.82
C VAL A 133 -13.65 -16.09 4.89
N ILE A 134 -13.25 -16.31 6.16
CA ILE A 134 -13.49 -15.34 7.23
C ILE A 134 -12.83 -14.02 6.92
N LEU A 135 -11.54 -14.01 6.50
CA LEU A 135 -10.85 -12.80 6.11
C LEU A 135 -11.55 -12.08 4.95
N LEU A 136 -12.03 -12.81 3.94
CA LEU A 136 -12.78 -12.25 2.81
C LEU A 136 -14.13 -11.66 3.23
N VAL A 137 -14.83 -12.27 4.18
CA VAL A 137 -16.08 -11.72 4.74
C VAL A 137 -15.79 -10.43 5.49
N ILE A 138 -14.74 -10.40 6.33
CA ILE A 138 -14.32 -9.16 7.04
C ILE A 138 -13.97 -8.07 6.01
N PHE A 139 -13.28 -8.43 4.93
CA PHE A 139 -12.96 -7.50 3.84
C PHE A 139 -14.22 -6.94 3.17
N ALA A 140 -15.19 -7.79 2.86
CA ALA A 140 -16.47 -7.35 2.28
C ALA A 140 -17.24 -6.39 3.21
N VAL A 141 -17.25 -6.66 4.52
CA VAL A 141 -17.83 -5.77 5.53
C VAL A 141 -17.07 -4.45 5.59
N TYR A 142 -15.73 -4.49 5.57
CA TYR A 142 -14.89 -3.31 5.52
C TYR A 142 -15.17 -2.44 4.29
N LEU A 143 -15.24 -3.02 3.09
CA LEU A 143 -15.59 -2.30 1.86
C LEU A 143 -17.00 -1.69 1.95
N PHE A 144 -17.96 -2.44 2.45
CA PHE A 144 -19.31 -1.92 2.66
C PHE A 144 -19.31 -0.71 3.59
N TRP A 145 -18.57 -0.79 4.70
CA TRP A 145 -18.41 0.32 5.64
C TRP A 145 -17.73 1.53 4.98
N MET A 146 -16.68 1.33 4.17
CA MET A 146 -16.02 2.40 3.41
C MET A 146 -16.97 3.07 2.42
N ILE A 147 -17.78 2.29 1.68
CA ILE A 147 -18.79 2.84 0.76
C ILE A 147 -19.84 3.66 1.52
N GLN A 148 -20.30 3.19 2.68
CA GLN A 148 -21.23 3.94 3.52
C GLN A 148 -20.62 5.24 4.05
N SER A 149 -19.34 5.19 4.45
CA SER A 149 -18.59 6.37 4.89
C SER A 149 -18.45 7.40 3.77
N ALA A 150 -18.15 6.95 2.55
CA ALA A 150 -18.10 7.79 1.36
C ALA A 150 -19.45 8.48 1.08
N LYS A 151 -20.56 7.71 1.15
CA LYS A 151 -21.92 8.26 0.95
C LYS A 151 -22.27 9.30 2.00
N LYS A 152 -21.94 9.05 3.28
CA LYS A 152 -22.17 10.02 4.38
C LYS A 152 -21.35 11.28 4.20
N ALA A 153 -20.08 11.15 3.82
CA ALA A 153 -19.18 12.28 3.56
C ALA A 153 -19.72 13.15 2.41
N ARG A 154 -20.17 12.53 1.31
CA ARG A 154 -20.80 13.22 0.19
C ARG A 154 -22.03 14.02 0.63
N THR A 155 -22.95 13.42 1.38
CA THR A 155 -24.16 14.09 1.86
C THR A 155 -23.85 15.25 2.81
N ALA A 156 -22.77 15.16 3.60
CA ALA A 156 -22.30 16.26 4.45
C ALA A 156 -21.67 17.38 3.61
N GLY A 157 -20.87 17.04 2.59
CA GLY A 157 -20.29 18.00 1.64
C GLY A 157 -21.35 18.78 0.87
N ASP A 158 -22.40 18.10 0.36
CA ASP A 158 -23.51 18.75 -0.34
C ASP A 158 -24.27 19.78 0.54
N LYS A 159 -24.31 19.55 1.87
CA LYS A 159 -24.92 20.50 2.81
C LYS A 159 -24.03 21.72 3.08
N LEU A 160 -22.71 21.53 3.18
CA LEU A 160 -21.75 22.62 3.42
C LEU A 160 -21.64 23.54 2.19
N GLU A 161 -21.61 22.97 0.98
CA GLU A 161 -21.55 23.78 -0.26
C GLU A 161 -22.83 24.59 -0.48
N ALA A 162 -24.00 24.08 -0.08
CA ALA A 162 -25.25 24.86 -0.12
C ALA A 162 -25.20 26.11 0.79
N GLU A 163 -24.31 26.10 1.81
CA GLU A 163 -24.05 27.26 2.67
C GLU A 163 -22.87 28.13 2.16
N GLU A 164 -21.91 27.56 1.40
CA GLU A 164 -20.71 28.25 0.89
C GLU A 164 -20.85 28.77 -0.55
N GLU A 165 -21.80 28.28 -1.37
CA GLU A 165 -22.06 28.78 -2.74
C GLU A 165 -22.38 30.29 -2.80
N ALA A 166 -22.47 30.94 -1.62
CA ALA A 166 -22.60 32.40 -1.51
C ALA A 166 -21.23 33.16 -1.50
N LEU A 167 -20.04 32.50 -1.46
CA LEU A 167 -18.79 33.19 -1.12
C LEU A 167 -17.50 32.91 -1.92
N ALA A 168 -17.38 31.90 -2.80
CA ALA A 168 -16.13 31.75 -3.58
C ALA A 168 -16.26 30.90 -4.86
N GLU A 169 -16.09 31.53 -6.00
CA GLU A 169 -15.73 30.90 -7.29
C GLU A 169 -14.20 30.66 -7.35
N GLU A 170 -13.71 29.50 -6.91
CA GLU A 170 -12.45 28.97 -7.39
C GLU A 170 -12.72 27.79 -8.33
N GLU A 171 -12.48 27.99 -9.64
CA GLU A 171 -12.55 26.95 -10.67
C GLU A 171 -11.47 25.89 -10.45
N ILE A 172 -11.75 24.90 -9.63
CA ILE A 172 -10.94 23.69 -9.54
C ILE A 172 -11.16 22.91 -10.84
N LYS A 173 -10.14 22.78 -11.69
CA LYS A 173 -10.19 21.96 -12.90
C LYS A 173 -10.39 20.49 -12.58
N ILE A 174 -11.63 20.07 -12.51
CA ILE A 174 -12.01 18.65 -12.33
C ILE A 174 -12.03 17.97 -13.70
N LEU A 175 -11.32 16.86 -13.86
CA LEU A 175 -11.30 16.10 -15.10
C LEU A 175 -12.70 15.51 -15.42
N PRO A 176 -13.10 15.45 -16.69
CA PRO A 176 -14.31 14.74 -17.10
C PRO A 176 -14.17 13.23 -16.77
N MET A 177 -15.27 12.55 -16.42
CA MET A 177 -15.26 11.18 -15.91
C MET A 177 -14.49 10.19 -16.81
N TRP A 178 -14.66 10.28 -18.12
CA TRP A 178 -13.94 9.41 -19.05
C TRP A 178 -12.43 9.58 -18.96
N LYS A 179 -11.92 10.81 -18.75
CA LYS A 179 -10.49 11.05 -18.52
C LYS A 179 -10.03 10.50 -17.17
N CYS A 180 -10.84 10.62 -16.11
CA CYS A 180 -10.54 10.01 -14.82
C CYS A 180 -10.35 8.48 -14.98
N ILE A 181 -11.27 7.81 -15.70
CA ILE A 181 -11.19 6.38 -15.96
C ILE A 181 -9.93 6.03 -16.75
N VAL A 182 -9.64 6.76 -17.83
CA VAL A 182 -8.43 6.56 -18.64
C VAL A 182 -7.16 6.76 -17.81
N PHE A 183 -7.11 7.79 -16.97
CA PHE A 183 -5.96 8.09 -16.13
C PHE A 183 -5.77 7.06 -15.03
N ILE A 184 -6.86 6.58 -14.41
CA ILE A 184 -6.79 5.52 -13.39
C ILE A 184 -6.33 4.20 -14.03
N ILE A 185 -6.99 3.73 -15.09
CA ILE A 185 -6.66 2.44 -15.71
C ILE A 185 -5.28 2.51 -16.39
N GLY A 186 -5.03 3.55 -17.18
CA GLY A 186 -3.75 3.74 -17.86
C GLY A 186 -2.60 3.94 -16.88
N GLY A 187 -2.84 4.67 -15.80
CA GLY A 187 -1.90 4.85 -14.69
C GLY A 187 -1.55 3.54 -14.02
N MET A 188 -2.55 2.72 -13.64
CA MET A 188 -2.32 1.39 -13.05
C MET A 188 -1.51 0.47 -13.98
N ILE A 189 -1.84 0.44 -15.27
CA ILE A 189 -1.11 -0.35 -16.25
C ILE A 189 0.35 0.12 -16.35
N ALA A 190 0.57 1.44 -16.44
CA ALA A 190 1.92 2.02 -16.50
C ALA A 190 2.72 1.76 -15.21
N ILE A 191 2.10 1.86 -14.02
CA ILE A 191 2.70 1.56 -12.74
C ILE A 191 3.13 0.08 -12.69
N LYS A 192 2.25 -0.83 -13.07
CA LYS A 192 2.52 -2.27 -13.07
C LYS A 192 3.71 -2.62 -13.98
N PHE A 193 3.67 -2.22 -15.25
CA PHE A 193 4.77 -2.51 -16.17
C PHE A 193 6.05 -1.73 -15.81
N GLY A 194 5.90 -0.51 -15.28
CA GLY A 194 7.02 0.27 -14.77
C GLY A 194 7.72 -0.44 -13.62
N GLY A 195 6.97 -0.99 -12.66
CA GLY A 195 7.49 -1.80 -11.55
C GLY A 195 8.23 -3.05 -12.06
N ASP A 196 7.62 -3.82 -12.95
CA ASP A 196 8.25 -5.00 -13.56
C ASP A 196 9.58 -4.62 -14.23
N PHE A 197 9.61 -3.58 -15.05
CA PHE A 197 10.83 -3.15 -15.75
C PHE A 197 11.92 -2.65 -14.80
N VAL A 198 11.55 -1.99 -13.69
CA VAL A 198 12.52 -1.59 -12.66
C VAL A 198 13.14 -2.82 -12.00
N VAL A 199 12.31 -3.80 -11.62
CA VAL A 199 12.78 -5.05 -11.00
C VAL A 199 13.66 -5.83 -11.94
N ASP A 200 13.22 -6.04 -13.19
CA ASP A 200 13.96 -6.81 -14.19
C ASP A 200 15.29 -6.12 -14.53
N GLY A 201 15.27 -4.80 -14.77
CA GLY A 201 16.47 -4.03 -15.11
C GLY A 201 17.48 -4.02 -13.96
N ALA A 202 17.00 -3.75 -12.72
CA ALA A 202 17.86 -3.74 -11.54
C ALA A 202 18.43 -5.13 -11.22
N SER A 203 17.62 -6.19 -11.34
CA SER A 203 18.04 -7.58 -11.11
C SER A 203 19.11 -8.02 -12.12
N ALA A 204 18.92 -7.70 -13.40
CA ALA A 204 19.87 -8.03 -14.44
C ALA A 204 21.20 -7.27 -14.26
N ILE A 205 21.17 -6.02 -13.85
CA ILE A 205 22.37 -5.22 -13.54
C ILE A 205 23.08 -5.82 -12.32
N ALA A 206 22.35 -6.13 -11.24
CA ALA A 206 22.90 -6.73 -10.02
C ALA A 206 23.54 -8.10 -10.30
N ALA A 207 22.91 -8.94 -11.12
CA ALA A 207 23.46 -10.22 -11.57
C ALA A 207 24.73 -10.01 -12.41
N GLY A 208 24.77 -8.99 -13.26
CA GLY A 208 25.96 -8.61 -14.06
C GLY A 208 27.13 -8.16 -13.19
N PHE A 209 26.90 -7.64 -11.98
CA PHE A 209 27.92 -7.36 -10.96
C PHE A 209 28.27 -8.56 -10.07
N GLY A 210 27.70 -9.74 -10.32
CA GLY A 210 28.01 -10.98 -9.61
C GLY A 210 27.24 -11.19 -8.30
N LEU A 211 26.16 -10.45 -8.05
CA LEU A 211 25.29 -10.71 -6.91
C LEU A 211 24.56 -12.05 -7.09
N SER A 212 24.41 -12.81 -6.00
CA SER A 212 23.69 -14.09 -6.04
C SER A 212 22.20 -13.90 -6.32
N GLN A 213 21.59 -14.87 -7.01
CA GLN A 213 20.14 -14.85 -7.28
C GLN A 213 19.30 -14.79 -5.99
N THR A 214 19.80 -15.42 -4.92
CA THR A 214 19.18 -15.36 -3.60
C THR A 214 19.16 -13.93 -3.06
N LEU A 215 20.30 -13.21 -3.12
CA LEU A 215 20.38 -11.83 -2.65
C LEU A 215 19.51 -10.89 -3.49
N ILE A 216 19.50 -11.07 -4.80
CA ILE A 216 18.63 -10.30 -5.72
C ILE A 216 17.15 -10.53 -5.36
N GLY A 217 16.75 -11.79 -5.14
CA GLY A 217 15.38 -12.14 -4.75
C GLY A 217 14.98 -11.56 -3.41
N LEU A 218 15.84 -11.64 -2.39
CA LEU A 218 15.59 -11.14 -1.04
C LEU A 218 15.58 -9.60 -0.94
N THR A 219 16.17 -8.91 -1.92
CA THR A 219 16.26 -7.44 -1.91
C THR A 219 15.44 -6.82 -3.03
N ILE A 220 15.93 -6.87 -4.27
CA ILE A 220 15.36 -6.14 -5.41
C ILE A 220 13.94 -6.63 -5.73
N VAL A 221 13.76 -7.96 -5.82
CA VAL A 221 12.45 -8.53 -6.16
C VAL A 221 11.47 -8.35 -5.01
N ALA A 222 11.89 -8.60 -3.76
CA ALA A 222 11.03 -8.45 -2.59
C ALA A 222 10.53 -7.02 -2.37
N LEU A 223 11.36 -6.02 -2.68
CA LEU A 223 10.97 -4.61 -2.61
C LEU A 223 10.16 -4.16 -3.84
N GLY A 224 10.33 -4.88 -4.95
CA GLY A 224 9.78 -4.49 -6.24
C GLY A 224 8.27 -4.47 -6.31
N THR A 225 7.59 -5.40 -5.64
CA THR A 225 6.12 -5.44 -5.61
C THR A 225 5.52 -4.22 -4.92
N SER A 226 6.21 -3.64 -3.94
CA SER A 226 5.75 -2.46 -3.20
C SER A 226 6.29 -1.12 -3.75
N LEU A 227 7.01 -1.13 -4.89
CA LEU A 227 7.40 0.10 -5.59
C LEU A 227 6.19 0.91 -6.09
N PRO A 228 5.11 0.30 -6.59
CA PRO A 228 3.88 0.99 -6.93
C PRO A 228 3.35 1.85 -5.79
N GLU A 229 3.25 1.29 -4.58
CA GLU A 229 2.81 1.98 -3.37
C GLU A 229 3.73 3.16 -3.05
N LEU A 230 5.04 2.93 -3.07
CA LEU A 230 6.04 3.96 -2.75
C LEU A 230 5.94 5.15 -3.70
N VAL A 231 5.99 4.89 -5.00
CA VAL A 231 6.01 5.96 -6.01
C VAL A 231 4.68 6.69 -6.05
N THR A 232 3.55 5.96 -6.01
CA THR A 232 2.21 6.56 -6.01
C THR A 232 1.98 7.43 -4.77
N SER A 233 2.35 6.98 -3.58
CA SER A 233 2.19 7.75 -2.35
C SER A 233 3.11 8.98 -2.32
N ILE A 234 4.36 8.89 -2.80
CA ILE A 234 5.25 10.05 -2.92
C ILE A 234 4.67 11.08 -3.91
N VAL A 235 4.14 10.62 -5.05
CA VAL A 235 3.51 11.52 -6.04
C VAL A 235 2.27 12.18 -5.44
N ALA A 236 1.42 11.45 -4.72
CA ALA A 236 0.27 11.99 -4.03
C ALA A 236 0.67 13.05 -3.00
N ALA A 237 1.66 12.75 -2.14
CA ALA A 237 2.19 13.70 -1.16
C ALA A 237 2.76 14.97 -1.79
N LYS A 238 3.42 14.86 -2.96
CA LYS A 238 3.95 16.02 -3.72
C LYS A 238 2.87 16.85 -4.42
N LYS A 239 1.69 16.28 -4.65
CA LYS A 239 0.51 16.97 -5.20
C LYS A 239 -0.43 17.50 -4.12
N ASP A 240 0.04 17.61 -2.88
CA ASP A 240 -0.76 18.01 -1.72
C ASP A 240 -1.94 17.08 -1.41
N GLU A 241 -1.98 15.87 -2.00
CA GLU A 241 -2.95 14.82 -1.72
C GLU A 241 -2.44 13.88 -0.59
N VAL A 242 -2.04 14.47 0.55
CA VAL A 242 -1.41 13.78 1.69
C VAL A 242 -2.33 12.70 2.27
N ASP A 243 -3.63 12.98 2.34
CA ASP A 243 -4.63 12.02 2.84
C ASP A 243 -4.75 10.81 1.91
N MET A 244 -4.62 11.00 0.58
CA MET A 244 -4.60 9.91 -0.38
C MET A 244 -3.35 9.04 -0.20
N ALA A 245 -2.18 9.66 0.02
CA ALA A 245 -0.94 8.93 0.28
C ALA A 245 -1.03 8.07 1.55
N LEU A 246 -1.56 8.64 2.65
CA LEU A 246 -1.78 7.91 3.90
C LEU A 246 -2.84 6.82 3.74
N GLY A 247 -3.92 7.13 3.02
CA GLY A 247 -4.96 6.17 2.68
C GLY A 247 -4.43 4.98 1.89
N ASN A 248 -3.53 5.23 0.93
CA ASN A 248 -2.86 4.16 0.18
C ASN A 248 -2.09 3.23 1.12
N VAL A 249 -1.25 3.76 2.02
CA VAL A 249 -0.45 2.96 2.97
C VAL A 249 -1.34 2.09 3.86
N ILE A 250 -2.33 2.70 4.54
CA ILE A 250 -3.20 1.98 5.48
C ILE A 250 -4.11 1.01 4.73
N GLY A 251 -4.67 1.45 3.61
CA GLY A 251 -5.55 0.65 2.77
C GLY A 251 -4.84 -0.58 2.21
N SER A 252 -3.63 -0.43 1.65
CA SER A 252 -2.82 -1.54 1.16
C SER A 252 -2.51 -2.56 2.26
N ASN A 253 -2.22 -2.10 3.49
CA ASN A 253 -1.97 -3.01 4.61
C ASN A 253 -3.22 -3.83 4.97
N ILE A 254 -4.39 -3.20 5.02
CA ILE A 254 -5.67 -3.89 5.27
C ILE A 254 -5.99 -4.84 4.11
N PHE A 255 -5.79 -4.38 2.87
CA PHE A 255 -6.02 -5.14 1.65
C PHE A 255 -5.15 -6.40 1.58
N ASN A 256 -3.87 -6.25 1.89
CA ASN A 256 -2.91 -7.35 1.91
C ASN A 256 -3.32 -8.43 2.92
N ILE A 257 -3.73 -8.05 4.13
CA ILE A 257 -4.14 -9.01 5.16
C ILE A 257 -5.49 -9.64 4.82
N LEU A 258 -6.51 -8.84 4.53
CA LEU A 258 -7.88 -9.35 4.43
C LEU A 258 -8.19 -9.98 3.07
N LEU A 259 -7.79 -9.30 1.97
CA LEU A 259 -8.08 -9.83 0.63
C LEU A 259 -6.99 -10.79 0.15
N ILE A 260 -5.73 -10.36 0.14
CA ILE A 260 -4.66 -11.14 -0.48
C ILE A 260 -4.47 -12.46 0.25
N LEU A 261 -4.26 -12.44 1.58
CA LEU A 261 -4.18 -13.69 2.34
C LEU A 261 -5.52 -14.44 2.39
N GLY A 262 -6.64 -13.72 2.40
CA GLY A 262 -7.96 -14.33 2.32
C GLY A 262 -8.14 -15.16 1.06
N VAL A 263 -7.79 -14.62 -0.11
CA VAL A 263 -7.84 -15.33 -1.40
C VAL A 263 -6.82 -16.46 -1.42
N ALA A 264 -5.58 -16.20 -1.02
CA ALA A 264 -4.51 -17.18 -0.98
C ALA A 264 -4.90 -18.41 -0.14
N ALA A 265 -5.40 -18.21 1.07
CA ALA A 265 -5.84 -19.27 1.98
C ALA A 265 -7.11 -20.00 1.49
N ALA A 266 -8.03 -19.31 0.84
CA ALA A 266 -9.22 -19.91 0.24
C ALA A 266 -8.86 -20.86 -0.93
N ILE A 267 -7.82 -20.52 -1.71
CA ILE A 267 -7.31 -21.39 -2.80
C ILE A 267 -6.60 -22.61 -2.19
N SER A 268 -5.63 -22.39 -1.32
CA SER A 268 -4.82 -23.43 -0.71
C SER A 268 -4.42 -23.02 0.72
N PRO A 269 -4.50 -23.93 1.73
CA PRO A 269 -4.08 -23.61 3.08
C PRO A 269 -2.66 -23.02 3.12
N VAL A 270 -2.50 -21.89 3.80
CA VAL A 270 -1.25 -21.14 3.87
C VAL A 270 -0.52 -21.51 5.16
N THR A 271 0.66 -22.11 5.03
CA THR A 271 1.50 -22.49 6.17
C THR A 271 2.18 -21.28 6.79
N PHE A 272 2.15 -21.18 8.11
CA PHE A 272 2.88 -20.19 8.89
C PHE A 272 4.16 -20.81 9.46
N LEU A 273 5.22 -20.04 9.39
CA LEU A 273 6.44 -20.30 10.14
C LEU A 273 6.46 -19.40 11.39
N MET A 274 7.24 -19.75 12.40
CA MET A 274 7.40 -18.90 13.59
C MET A 274 7.96 -17.52 13.21
N GLU A 275 8.81 -17.47 12.19
CA GLU A 275 9.36 -16.24 11.62
C GLU A 275 8.25 -15.30 11.10
N ASN A 276 7.22 -15.85 10.47
CA ASN A 276 6.07 -15.06 10.00
C ASN A 276 5.28 -14.46 11.17
N ILE A 277 5.08 -15.22 12.25
CA ILE A 277 4.43 -14.72 13.48
C ILE A 277 5.25 -13.57 14.07
N ILE A 278 6.58 -13.72 14.15
CA ILE A 278 7.47 -12.68 14.66
C ILE A 278 7.38 -11.42 13.78
N ASP A 279 7.40 -11.56 12.44
CA ASP A 279 7.30 -10.44 11.51
C ASP A 279 5.97 -9.68 11.68
N ILE A 280 4.86 -10.40 11.88
CA ILE A 280 3.56 -9.75 12.09
C ILE A 280 3.50 -9.07 13.48
N ILE A 281 4.14 -9.62 14.50
CA ILE A 281 4.27 -8.97 15.81
C ILE A 281 5.12 -7.70 15.67
N ILE A 282 6.21 -7.74 14.92
CA ILE A 282 7.02 -6.57 14.60
C ILE A 282 6.18 -5.51 13.86
N LEU A 283 5.38 -5.91 12.88
CA LEU A 283 4.43 -5.02 12.19
C LEU A 283 3.47 -4.34 13.18
N ILE A 284 2.90 -5.09 14.14
CA ILE A 284 2.00 -4.54 15.16
C ILE A 284 2.73 -3.51 16.03
N ILE A 285 3.95 -3.82 16.49
CA ILE A 285 4.75 -2.91 17.30
C ILE A 285 5.08 -1.64 16.51
N MET A 286 5.53 -1.77 15.27
CA MET A 286 5.83 -0.65 14.39
C MET A 286 4.57 0.21 14.12
N SER A 287 3.43 -0.44 13.90
CA SER A 287 2.14 0.24 13.71
C SER A 287 1.73 1.03 14.96
N ALA A 288 1.94 0.46 16.14
CA ALA A 288 1.67 1.15 17.42
C ALA A 288 2.60 2.36 17.62
N VAL A 289 3.87 2.27 17.21
CA VAL A 289 4.82 3.39 17.27
C VAL A 289 4.38 4.53 16.34
N VAL A 290 4.03 4.22 15.08
CA VAL A 290 3.55 5.24 14.11
C VAL A 290 2.23 5.85 14.58
N TRP A 291 1.33 5.03 15.11
CA TRP A 291 0.10 5.51 15.73
C TRP A 291 0.38 6.43 16.93
N GLY A 292 1.38 6.12 17.75
CA GLY A 292 1.85 6.99 18.83
C GLY A 292 2.39 8.33 18.32
N PHE A 293 3.19 8.37 17.26
CA PHE A 293 3.62 9.62 16.60
C PHE A 293 2.42 10.44 16.13
N ALA A 294 1.49 9.78 15.44
CA ALA A 294 0.26 10.39 14.98
C ALA A 294 -0.60 10.97 16.12
N TRP A 295 -0.64 10.27 17.26
CA TRP A 295 -1.41 10.71 18.43
C TRP A 295 -0.87 11.99 19.07
N THR A 296 0.46 12.11 19.17
CA THR A 296 1.11 13.22 19.86
C THR A 296 1.01 14.54 19.09
N SER A 297 1.20 14.52 17.78
CA SER A 297 1.30 15.73 16.96
C SER A 297 0.20 15.88 15.91
N LYS A 298 -0.72 14.91 15.79
CA LYS A 298 -1.72 14.77 14.72
C LYS A 298 -1.11 14.84 13.31
N LYS A 299 0.15 14.51 13.20
CA LYS A 299 0.90 14.44 11.95
C LYS A 299 2.13 13.55 12.14
N VAL A 300 2.62 12.97 11.06
CA VAL A 300 3.97 12.38 11.02
C VAL A 300 4.89 13.41 10.37
N ASN A 301 5.87 13.87 11.11
CA ASN A 301 6.83 14.87 10.66
C ASN A 301 8.10 14.25 10.08
N ARG A 302 8.98 15.06 9.48
CA ARG A 302 10.22 14.57 8.84
C ARG A 302 11.14 13.79 9.79
N LYS A 303 11.23 14.19 11.08
CA LYS A 303 12.08 13.47 12.06
C LYS A 303 11.53 12.09 12.35
N GLU A 304 10.22 11.97 12.50
CA GLU A 304 9.53 10.69 12.69
C GLU A 304 9.65 9.83 11.43
N GLY A 305 9.55 10.42 10.23
CA GLY A 305 9.82 9.72 8.96
C GLY A 305 11.24 9.14 8.89
N ILE A 306 12.26 9.88 9.32
CA ILE A 306 13.63 9.36 9.40
C ILE A 306 13.71 8.20 10.40
N ILE A 307 13.07 8.31 11.57
CA ILE A 307 13.04 7.23 12.58
C ILE A 307 12.39 5.97 11.96
N MET A 308 11.29 6.12 11.22
CA MET A 308 10.62 5.00 10.55
C MET A 308 11.54 4.31 9.53
N LEU A 309 12.27 5.07 8.70
CA LEU A 309 13.23 4.51 7.76
C LEU A 309 14.39 3.80 8.47
N LEU A 310 14.88 4.34 9.59
CA LEU A 310 15.91 3.67 10.40
C LEU A 310 15.38 2.39 11.05
N MET A 311 14.14 2.37 11.55
CA MET A 311 13.50 1.15 12.06
C MET A 311 13.39 0.08 10.99
N TYR A 312 13.06 0.47 9.75
CA TYR A 312 13.05 -0.47 8.62
C TYR A 312 14.46 -1.00 8.31
N ALA A 313 15.47 -0.16 8.32
CA ALA A 313 16.87 -0.60 8.11
C ALA A 313 17.31 -1.61 9.19
N VAL A 314 16.95 -1.40 10.46
CA VAL A 314 17.20 -2.36 11.55
C VAL A 314 16.45 -3.67 11.30
N TYR A 315 15.18 -3.61 10.86
CA TYR A 315 14.41 -4.79 10.49
C TYR A 315 15.05 -5.58 9.34
N MET A 316 15.55 -4.90 8.31
CA MET A 316 16.27 -5.56 7.21
C MET A 316 17.55 -6.27 7.68
N VAL A 317 18.31 -5.64 8.58
CA VAL A 317 19.47 -6.31 9.21
C VAL A 317 19.04 -7.56 9.97
N TYR A 318 17.97 -7.47 10.76
CA TYR A 318 17.40 -8.62 11.47
C TYR A 318 17.03 -9.76 10.51
N ILE A 319 16.35 -9.48 9.40
CA ILE A 319 16.00 -10.51 8.39
C ILE A 319 17.25 -11.16 7.77
N CYS A 320 18.30 -10.38 7.52
CA CYS A 320 19.52 -10.92 6.91
C CYS A 320 20.36 -11.82 7.84
N ILE A 321 20.14 -11.72 9.16
CA ILE A 321 20.92 -12.46 10.18
C ILE A 321 20.19 -13.73 10.66
N ARG A 322 18.85 -13.77 10.59
CA ARG A 322 18.03 -14.88 11.08
C ARG A 322 18.09 -16.17 10.22
#